data_63edf9c195f8b51f47de39b7099447d2
#
_entry.id   63edf9c195f8b51f47de39b7099447d2
#
_cell.length_a   1.000
_cell.length_b   1.000
_cell.length_c   1.000
_cell.angle_alpha   90.00
_cell.angle_beta   90.00
_cell.angle_gamma   90.00
#
_symmetry.space_group_name_H-M   'P 1'
#
loop_
_entity.id
_entity.type
_entity.pdbx_description
1 polymer ?
#
loop_
_entity_poly.entity_id
_entity_poly.type
_entity_poly.pdbx_seq_one_letter_code
_entity_poly.pdbx_strand_id
1 'polypeptide(L)'
;MKKNIKALLKLNKIFKNSMIMKCSYKKFKLSLVPFIIYFLTINICMVPIPHAATNNGNENDFKLPKYLKNYDIEIYKQIFDLQRKGLWDDANIKIQKLNQKILMGHVMAQRYLHPTKYRSKYSELKGWLKKYSDHPQSHRIYKLALRRKPKEEVLQFKPKTPRYVPNYFNTQKNIIGKKQNKQNRLRYSKLRRKVSNFLKNDQITNANNFLQNSKSYKNLDEELKAKLLNKIALSYLYFGKIDLAEKISENAVRISKDGVHSSLWITGLIKWKLGKFDQSIMYFEKIFKLDNIPESILAKTAYWLARSNMINRKPEEAVKWLKITTSYSDTFYGNLARKNLNLPLKMSSNPVPRIKIIELNELRKSPKGSRSFALLQVQQYELAEKELIELYSYDPKKFYLPLLGLSIDMKLPRLSMKLAKDSDPNEKKFYQALFPIPRWNSKNNDNIDRAVIYAVIRQESEFNTSAKSRAGARGLMQILPRTAQSIAKQEKIKYLGRWQLLEPEKNIELGQKYISRLLNKKNIKNNLIFMSAAYNSGQGNLAKWRKRIDFLNDPLLFIESIPIRETRGYVKRVFNNIWFYREILGQKKISLNLLAAGEWPEYVRLD
;
A
#
# COMPACT_ATOMS: atom_id res chain seq x y z
N MET A 1 -16.55 0.77 -36.40
CA MET A 1 -16.08 0.24 -35.10
C MET A 1 -14.95 -0.79 -35.24
N LYS A 2 -15.11 -1.91 -35.96
CA LYS A 2 -14.04 -2.93 -36.18
C LYS A 2 -12.76 -2.41 -36.85
N LYS A 3 -12.85 -1.42 -37.77
CA LYS A 3 -11.66 -0.80 -38.41
C LYS A 3 -10.78 -0.01 -37.43
N ASN A 4 -11.36 0.67 -36.45
CA ASN A 4 -10.62 1.45 -35.46
C ASN A 4 -9.94 0.56 -34.39
N ILE A 5 -10.51 -0.62 -34.13
CA ILE A 5 -9.94 -1.62 -33.21
C ILE A 5 -8.69 -2.26 -33.82
N LYS A 6 -8.71 -2.55 -35.13
CA LYS A 6 -7.50 -3.00 -35.86
C LYS A 6 -6.40 -1.94 -35.90
N ALA A 7 -6.76 -0.65 -35.93
CA ALA A 7 -5.79 0.46 -35.83
C ALA A 7 -5.16 0.53 -34.43
N LEU A 8 -5.95 0.33 -33.36
CA LEU A 8 -5.44 0.26 -31.98
C LEU A 8 -4.47 -0.91 -31.75
N LEU A 9 -4.76 -2.08 -32.31
CA LEU A 9 -3.89 -3.26 -32.25
C LEU A 9 -2.60 -3.07 -33.08
N LYS A 10 -2.70 -2.37 -34.21
CA LYS A 10 -1.53 -2.01 -35.03
C LYS A 10 -0.66 -0.94 -34.35
N LEU A 11 -1.25 -0.02 -33.61
CA LEU A 11 -0.55 1.02 -32.84
C LEU A 11 0.17 0.46 -31.60
N ASN A 12 -0.35 -0.55 -30.94
CA ASN A 12 0.41 -1.30 -29.93
C ASN A 12 1.66 -1.96 -30.52
N LYS A 13 1.60 -2.40 -31.79
CA LYS A 13 2.74 -2.94 -32.53
C LYS A 13 3.74 -1.84 -32.93
N ILE A 14 3.27 -0.62 -33.21
CA ILE A 14 4.09 0.56 -33.51
C ILE A 14 4.77 1.08 -32.23
N PHE A 15 4.10 1.05 -31.07
CA PHE A 15 4.73 1.32 -29.78
C PHE A 15 5.90 0.35 -29.48
N LYS A 16 5.75 -0.90 -29.89
CA LYS A 16 6.80 -1.93 -29.77
C LYS A 16 7.96 -1.68 -30.74
N ASN A 17 7.72 -1.11 -31.92
CA ASN A 17 8.72 -0.92 -32.98
C ASN A 17 9.37 0.47 -32.99
N SER A 18 8.71 1.52 -32.51
CA SER A 18 9.28 2.88 -32.52
C SER A 18 10.22 3.16 -31.31
N MET A 19 10.22 2.32 -30.29
CA MET A 19 11.17 2.41 -29.17
C MET A 19 12.46 1.60 -29.39
N ILE A 20 12.55 0.82 -30.46
CA ILE A 20 13.79 0.18 -30.90
C ILE A 20 14.30 0.97 -32.12
N MET A 21 15.09 2.02 -31.89
CA MET A 21 15.93 2.55 -32.96
C MET A 21 16.91 1.46 -33.41
N LYS A 22 16.51 0.69 -34.41
CA LYS A 22 17.45 -0.11 -35.19
C LYS A 22 18.25 0.87 -36.05
N CYS A 23 19.51 1.08 -35.72
CA CYS A 23 20.48 1.54 -36.68
C CYS A 23 20.44 0.62 -37.88
N SER A 24 19.87 1.11 -38.99
CA SER A 24 19.81 0.40 -40.25
C SER A 24 21.15 0.55 -40.95
N TYR A 25 22.00 -0.46 -40.87
CA TYR A 25 23.11 -0.59 -41.80
C TYR A 25 22.57 -1.10 -43.14
N LYS A 26 22.67 -0.27 -44.17
CA LYS A 26 22.41 -0.64 -45.55
C LYS A 26 23.28 -1.82 -45.96
N LYS A 27 22.66 -2.89 -46.46
CA LYS A 27 23.33 -4.01 -47.13
C LYS A 27 23.92 -3.52 -48.46
N PHE A 28 25.24 -3.45 -48.54
CA PHE A 28 25.95 -3.56 -49.81
C PHE A 28 26.40 -5.01 -50.00
N LYS A 29 25.95 -5.63 -51.10
CA LYS A 29 26.51 -6.87 -51.60
C LYS A 29 27.82 -6.54 -52.27
N LEU A 30 28.93 -7.17 -51.88
CA LEU A 30 30.08 -7.41 -52.74
C LEU A 30 30.75 -8.73 -52.37
N SER A 31 31.23 -9.36 -53.42
CA SER A 31 31.73 -10.70 -53.64
C SER A 31 32.95 -11.10 -52.83
N LEU A 32 33.09 -12.43 -52.67
CA LEU A 32 34.24 -13.18 -52.14
C LEU A 32 35.57 -12.84 -52.84
N VAL A 33 36.62 -12.64 -52.03
CA VAL A 33 38.00 -13.13 -52.27
C VAL A 33 38.70 -13.18 -50.89
N PRO A 34 39.53 -14.21 -50.60
CA PRO A 34 40.11 -14.43 -49.27
C PRO A 34 41.51 -13.81 -49.18
N PHE A 35 41.84 -13.18 -48.05
CA PHE A 35 43.25 -12.96 -47.67
C PHE A 35 43.46 -12.91 -46.15
N ILE A 36 44.18 -13.91 -45.65
CA ILE A 36 45.30 -13.96 -44.70
C ILE A 36 45.28 -13.03 -43.48
N ILE A 37 45.29 -13.70 -42.36
CA ILE A 37 45.71 -13.43 -40.97
C ILE A 37 46.73 -12.29 -40.85
N TYR A 38 46.40 -11.28 -40.04
CA TYR A 38 47.38 -10.51 -39.26
C TYR A 38 46.88 -10.32 -37.83
N PHE A 39 47.62 -10.92 -36.90
CA PHE A 39 47.43 -10.68 -35.45
C PHE A 39 47.91 -9.25 -35.13
N LEU A 40 47.01 -8.40 -34.72
CA LEU A 40 47.34 -7.19 -33.96
C LEU A 40 46.49 -7.16 -32.70
N THR A 41 47.18 -7.40 -31.61
CA THR A 41 46.66 -7.25 -30.25
C THR A 41 46.29 -5.79 -30.03
N ILE A 42 45.00 -5.49 -30.04
CA ILE A 42 44.49 -4.23 -29.49
C ILE A 42 44.00 -4.55 -28.07
N ASN A 43 44.76 -4.06 -27.08
CA ASN A 43 44.32 -3.97 -25.71
C ASN A 43 43.06 -3.08 -25.66
N ILE A 44 41.89 -3.71 -25.68
CA ILE A 44 40.66 -3.04 -25.30
C ILE A 44 40.72 -2.90 -23.80
N CYS A 45 40.98 -1.70 -23.30
CA CYS A 45 40.70 -1.34 -21.90
C CYS A 45 39.21 -1.61 -21.67
N MET A 46 38.91 -2.77 -21.11
CA MET A 46 37.63 -2.99 -20.44
C MET A 46 37.57 -2.03 -19.25
N VAL A 47 36.85 -0.94 -19.40
CA VAL A 47 36.37 -0.19 -18.25
C VAL A 47 35.47 -1.15 -17.48
N PRO A 48 35.81 -1.54 -16.26
CA PRO A 48 34.93 -2.39 -15.47
C PRO A 48 33.66 -1.61 -15.20
N ILE A 49 32.52 -2.14 -15.67
CA ILE A 49 31.21 -1.73 -15.19
C ILE A 49 31.29 -1.92 -13.67
N PRO A 50 31.07 -0.90 -12.84
CA PRO A 50 31.04 -1.11 -11.41
C PRO A 50 29.92 -2.08 -11.11
N HIS A 51 30.25 -3.35 -10.88
CA HIS A 51 29.39 -4.23 -10.09
C HIS A 51 29.08 -3.45 -8.82
N ALA A 52 27.81 -3.34 -8.49
CA ALA A 52 27.38 -2.84 -7.20
C ALA A 52 28.30 -3.52 -6.17
N ALA A 53 29.15 -2.72 -5.55
CA ALA A 53 30.06 -3.18 -4.54
C ALA A 53 29.21 -3.98 -3.54
N THR A 54 29.43 -5.29 -3.51
CA THR A 54 29.21 -6.05 -2.32
C THR A 54 30.09 -5.37 -1.29
N ASN A 55 29.50 -4.51 -0.48
CA ASN A 55 30.13 -3.94 0.69
C ASN A 55 30.46 -5.11 1.63
N ASN A 56 31.58 -5.77 1.38
CA ASN A 56 32.38 -6.44 2.39
C ASN A 56 33.13 -5.36 3.21
N GLY A 57 32.42 -4.31 3.59
CA GLY A 57 32.80 -3.44 4.66
C GLY A 57 32.37 -4.14 5.93
N ASN A 58 33.31 -4.45 6.81
CA ASN A 58 33.12 -4.96 8.16
C ASN A 58 31.71 -4.65 8.64
N GLU A 59 30.87 -5.68 8.78
CA GLU A 59 29.70 -5.65 9.64
C GLU A 59 30.24 -5.31 11.03
N ASN A 60 30.44 -4.02 11.29
CA ASN A 60 30.41 -3.52 12.66
C ASN A 60 28.99 -3.85 13.12
N ASP A 61 28.85 -5.06 13.65
CA ASP A 61 27.67 -5.60 14.25
C ASP A 61 27.08 -4.52 15.15
N PHE A 62 25.97 -3.91 14.70
CA PHE A 62 25.24 -2.99 15.54
C PHE A 62 24.84 -3.75 16.81
N LYS A 63 25.60 -3.55 17.89
CA LYS A 63 25.33 -4.19 19.17
C LYS A 63 24.34 -3.34 19.94
N LEU A 64 23.13 -3.85 20.06
CA LEU A 64 22.14 -3.26 20.94
C LEU A 64 22.71 -3.16 22.37
N PRO A 65 22.65 -1.99 23.05
CA PRO A 65 23.09 -1.87 24.42
C PRO A 65 22.42 -2.90 25.33
N LYS A 66 23.20 -3.68 26.05
CA LYS A 66 22.69 -4.66 27.01
C LYS A 66 21.92 -3.94 28.13
N TYR A 67 20.62 -4.23 28.26
CA TYR A 67 19.76 -3.72 29.33
C TYR A 67 19.49 -4.81 30.36
N LEU A 68 19.11 -6.01 29.89
CA LEU A 68 18.89 -7.18 30.72
C LEU A 68 20.15 -8.06 30.75
N LYS A 69 20.40 -8.72 31.88
CA LYS A 69 21.38 -9.81 31.99
C LYS A 69 20.90 -11.04 31.22
N ASN A 70 21.80 -11.87 30.72
CA ASN A 70 21.46 -13.04 29.92
C ASN A 70 20.45 -13.98 30.63
N TYR A 71 20.58 -14.14 31.94
CA TYR A 71 19.66 -14.93 32.75
C TYR A 71 18.21 -14.41 32.62
N ASP A 72 17.98 -13.11 32.84
CA ASP A 72 16.64 -12.53 32.75
C ASP A 72 16.10 -12.55 31.30
N ILE A 73 16.97 -12.44 30.29
CA ILE A 73 16.55 -12.57 28.87
C ILE A 73 15.89 -13.94 28.63
N GLU A 74 16.55 -15.02 29.05
CA GLU A 74 16.01 -16.37 28.83
C GLU A 74 14.75 -16.63 29.66
N ILE A 75 14.68 -16.14 30.88
CA ILE A 75 13.49 -16.23 31.73
C ILE A 75 12.32 -15.48 31.07
N TYR A 76 12.50 -14.25 30.59
CA TYR A 76 11.44 -13.49 29.93
C TYR A 76 10.94 -14.16 28.65
N LYS A 77 11.82 -14.72 27.83
CA LYS A 77 11.43 -15.48 26.62
C LYS A 77 10.49 -16.65 27.02
N GLN A 78 10.88 -17.42 28.04
CA GLN A 78 10.05 -18.51 28.55
C GLN A 78 8.69 -18.00 29.09
N ILE A 79 8.65 -16.92 29.85
CA ILE A 79 7.43 -16.33 30.37
C ILE A 79 6.48 -15.93 29.23
N PHE A 80 6.97 -15.21 28.22
CA PHE A 80 6.14 -14.79 27.09
C PHE A 80 5.58 -15.98 26.29
N ASP A 81 6.35 -17.06 26.16
CA ASP A 81 5.90 -18.28 25.49
C ASP A 81 4.85 -19.04 26.31
N LEU A 82 5.12 -19.29 27.60
CA LEU A 82 4.18 -19.96 28.50
C LEU A 82 2.85 -19.21 28.56
N GLN A 83 2.87 -17.88 28.70
CA GLN A 83 1.65 -17.08 28.70
C GLN A 83 0.92 -17.11 27.38
N ARG A 84 1.61 -17.18 26.23
CA ARG A 84 0.98 -17.36 24.92
C ARG A 84 0.20 -18.67 24.84
N LYS A 85 0.73 -19.72 25.46
CA LYS A 85 0.09 -21.04 25.57
C LYS A 85 -1.02 -21.07 26.64
N GLY A 86 -1.07 -20.06 27.54
CA GLY A 86 -2.00 -19.99 28.66
C GLY A 86 -1.64 -20.93 29.80
N LEU A 87 -0.35 -21.19 30.00
CA LEU A 87 0.24 -21.96 31.10
C LEU A 87 0.65 -20.97 32.19
N TRP A 88 -0.34 -20.58 33.03
CA TRP A 88 -0.19 -19.47 33.97
C TRP A 88 0.68 -19.81 35.17
N ASP A 89 0.57 -21.02 35.73
CA ASP A 89 1.31 -21.45 36.91
C ASP A 89 2.78 -21.60 36.61
N ASP A 90 3.13 -22.24 35.48
CA ASP A 90 4.50 -22.32 35.00
C ASP A 90 5.11 -20.93 34.77
N ALA A 91 4.31 -20.02 34.18
CA ALA A 91 4.74 -18.63 33.99
C ALA A 91 4.97 -17.92 35.32
N ASN A 92 4.14 -18.16 36.34
CA ASN A 92 4.30 -17.56 37.68
C ASN A 92 5.59 -18.04 38.36
N ILE A 93 5.92 -19.33 38.28
CA ILE A 93 7.19 -19.87 38.79
C ILE A 93 8.39 -19.16 38.13
N LYS A 94 8.33 -18.91 36.81
CA LYS A 94 9.40 -18.19 36.11
C LYS A 94 9.44 -16.71 36.51
N ILE A 95 8.30 -16.05 36.70
CA ILE A 95 8.21 -14.64 37.12
C ILE A 95 8.88 -14.43 38.49
N GLN A 96 8.75 -15.38 39.41
CA GLN A 96 9.42 -15.32 40.70
C GLN A 96 10.93 -15.32 40.63
N LYS A 97 11.51 -15.96 39.59
CA LYS A 97 12.96 -16.07 39.34
C LYS A 97 13.57 -14.82 38.68
N LEU A 98 12.77 -13.82 38.29
CA LEU A 98 13.26 -12.60 37.63
C LEU A 98 13.96 -11.69 38.63
N ASN A 99 15.20 -11.28 38.29
CA ASN A 99 15.93 -10.24 39.01
C ASN A 99 15.46 -8.83 38.58
N GLN A 100 15.30 -8.59 37.28
CA GLN A 100 14.89 -7.32 36.72
C GLN A 100 13.44 -7.38 36.22
N LYS A 101 12.54 -6.60 36.85
CA LYS A 101 11.09 -6.65 36.59
C LYS A 101 10.58 -5.59 35.61
N ILE A 102 11.46 -5.03 34.74
CA ILE A 102 11.13 -3.91 33.84
C ILE A 102 10.02 -4.23 32.83
N LEU A 103 9.91 -5.49 32.37
CA LEU A 103 8.89 -5.89 31.40
C LEU A 103 7.58 -6.43 32.04
N MET A 104 7.42 -6.34 33.37
CA MET A 104 6.21 -6.86 34.02
C MET A 104 4.93 -6.20 33.55
N GLY A 105 4.96 -4.91 33.14
CA GLY A 105 3.82 -4.26 32.51
C GLY A 105 3.35 -4.99 31.24
N HIS A 106 4.30 -5.42 30.39
CA HIS A 106 4.02 -6.20 29.18
C HIS A 106 3.58 -7.63 29.47
N VAL A 107 4.24 -8.29 30.43
CA VAL A 107 3.90 -9.65 30.87
C VAL A 107 2.46 -9.71 31.37
N MET A 108 2.09 -8.81 32.28
CA MET A 108 0.72 -8.78 32.83
C MET A 108 -0.31 -8.32 31.78
N ALA A 109 0.05 -7.39 30.88
CA ALA A 109 -0.82 -7.00 29.78
C ALA A 109 -1.11 -8.16 28.81
N GLN A 110 -0.13 -9.01 28.51
CA GLN A 110 -0.31 -10.22 27.69
C GLN A 110 -1.33 -11.16 28.34
N ARG A 111 -1.22 -11.40 29.65
CA ARG A 111 -2.15 -12.24 30.42
C ARG A 111 -3.56 -11.67 30.42
N TYR A 112 -3.72 -10.40 30.82
CA TYR A 112 -5.03 -9.75 30.97
C TYR A 112 -5.77 -9.57 29.64
N LEU A 113 -5.06 -9.48 28.54
CA LEU A 113 -5.61 -9.35 27.19
C LEU A 113 -5.63 -10.67 26.43
N HIS A 114 -5.34 -11.81 27.08
CA HIS A 114 -5.35 -13.12 26.42
C HIS A 114 -6.74 -13.41 25.84
N PRO A 115 -6.83 -13.90 24.59
CA PRO A 115 -8.10 -13.96 23.86
C PRO A 115 -9.11 -14.97 24.43
N THR A 116 -8.66 -16.06 25.06
CA THR A 116 -9.50 -17.22 25.42
C THR A 116 -9.24 -17.82 26.79
N LYS A 117 -7.98 -17.87 27.25
CA LYS A 117 -7.59 -18.65 28.43
C LYS A 117 -7.46 -17.86 29.73
N TYR A 118 -7.70 -16.54 29.70
CA TYR A 118 -7.67 -15.71 30.90
C TYR A 118 -8.82 -14.71 30.94
N ARG A 119 -9.52 -14.66 32.08
CA ARG A 119 -10.57 -13.67 32.34
C ARG A 119 -10.15 -12.76 33.51
N SER A 120 -9.44 -11.66 33.17
CA SER A 120 -8.94 -10.71 34.17
C SER A 120 -10.04 -10.15 35.07
N LYS A 121 -9.77 -10.00 36.38
CA LYS A 121 -10.66 -9.32 37.34
C LYS A 121 -10.53 -7.81 37.21
N TYR A 122 -11.54 -7.05 37.66
CA TYR A 122 -11.49 -5.58 37.65
C TYR A 122 -10.34 -5.05 38.51
N SER A 123 -10.12 -5.63 39.70
CA SER A 123 -9.03 -5.28 40.61
C SER A 123 -7.64 -5.39 39.98
N GLU A 124 -7.42 -6.45 39.21
CA GLU A 124 -6.16 -6.65 38.46
C GLU A 124 -5.94 -5.55 37.42
N LEU A 125 -6.99 -5.21 36.67
CA LEU A 125 -6.93 -4.16 35.62
C LEU A 125 -6.72 -2.77 36.24
N LYS A 126 -7.39 -2.47 37.35
CA LYS A 126 -7.25 -1.23 38.13
C LYS A 126 -5.82 -1.11 38.68
N GLY A 127 -5.31 -2.16 39.30
CA GLY A 127 -3.94 -2.22 39.86
C GLY A 127 -2.88 -2.06 38.75
N TRP A 128 -3.10 -2.66 37.59
CA TRP A 128 -2.22 -2.51 36.46
C TRP A 128 -2.22 -1.06 35.92
N LEU A 129 -3.39 -0.44 35.76
CA LEU A 129 -3.51 0.94 35.28
C LEU A 129 -2.87 1.95 36.25
N LYS A 130 -2.90 1.69 37.55
CA LYS A 130 -2.21 2.51 38.56
C LYS A 130 -0.71 2.56 38.31
N LYS A 131 -0.10 1.42 37.96
CA LYS A 131 1.38 1.28 37.75
C LYS A 131 1.85 1.58 36.33
N TYR A 132 1.03 1.31 35.30
CA TYR A 132 1.44 1.28 33.91
C TYR A 132 0.52 2.11 32.99
N SER A 133 0.02 3.24 33.47
CA SER A 133 -0.84 4.13 32.67
C SER A 133 -0.13 4.73 31.42
N ASP A 134 1.20 4.76 31.43
CA ASP A 134 2.07 5.18 30.31
C ASP A 134 2.36 4.08 29.29
N HIS A 135 1.85 2.86 29.51
CA HIS A 135 2.15 1.69 28.69
C HIS A 135 1.33 1.65 27.38
N PRO A 136 1.85 1.15 26.25
CA PRO A 136 1.13 1.09 24.97
C PRO A 136 -0.19 0.32 24.98
N GLN A 137 -0.39 -0.58 25.95
CA GLN A 137 -1.65 -1.32 26.10
C GLN A 137 -2.67 -0.62 27.03
N SER A 138 -2.31 0.53 27.62
CA SER A 138 -3.13 1.20 28.64
C SER A 138 -4.56 1.49 28.16
N HIS A 139 -4.74 1.98 26.94
CA HIS A 139 -6.08 2.20 26.36
C HIS A 139 -6.92 0.93 26.22
N ARG A 140 -6.30 -0.21 25.91
CA ARG A 140 -7.02 -1.49 25.77
C ARG A 140 -7.44 -2.02 27.13
N ILE A 141 -6.53 -1.96 28.10
CA ILE A 141 -6.79 -2.39 29.48
C ILE A 141 -7.81 -1.45 30.12
N TYR A 142 -7.70 -0.14 29.94
CA TYR A 142 -8.68 0.84 30.40
C TYR A 142 -10.10 0.54 29.87
N LYS A 143 -10.22 0.32 28.57
CA LYS A 143 -11.50 -0.06 27.95
C LYS A 143 -12.04 -1.39 28.48
N LEU A 144 -11.18 -2.34 28.82
CA LEU A 144 -11.57 -3.61 29.43
C LEU A 144 -12.00 -3.41 30.87
N ALA A 145 -11.27 -2.59 31.66
CA ALA A 145 -11.60 -2.23 33.01
C ALA A 145 -12.97 -1.53 33.11
N LEU A 146 -13.25 -0.57 32.21
CA LEU A 146 -14.57 0.10 32.16
C LEU A 146 -15.74 -0.87 31.94
N ARG A 147 -15.52 -1.97 31.17
CA ARG A 147 -16.57 -2.99 30.94
C ARG A 147 -16.77 -3.93 32.11
N ARG A 148 -15.79 -4.01 33.02
CA ARG A 148 -15.81 -4.93 34.18
C ARG A 148 -15.94 -4.21 35.50
N LYS A 149 -15.99 -2.89 35.46
CA LYS A 149 -16.15 -2.00 36.58
C LYS A 149 -17.50 -2.24 37.30
N PRO A 150 -17.54 -2.35 38.66
CA PRO A 150 -18.77 -2.26 39.41
C PRO A 150 -19.52 -0.95 39.12
N LYS A 151 -20.86 -0.94 39.22
CA LYS A 151 -21.67 0.22 38.81
C LYS A 151 -21.30 1.50 39.57
N GLU A 152 -21.03 1.40 40.84
CA GLU A 152 -20.79 2.53 41.75
C GLU A 152 -19.32 2.99 41.80
N GLU A 153 -18.41 2.25 41.24
CA GLU A 153 -16.98 2.58 41.32
C GLU A 153 -16.53 3.54 40.20
N VAL A 154 -15.68 4.51 40.52
CA VAL A 154 -15.06 5.41 39.54
C VAL A 154 -13.64 4.96 39.24
N LEU A 155 -13.34 4.71 37.97
CA LEU A 155 -11.98 4.36 37.50
C LEU A 155 -11.15 5.63 37.33
N GLN A 156 -10.32 5.97 38.33
CA GLN A 156 -9.50 7.19 38.35
C GLN A 156 -8.30 7.15 37.41
N PHE A 157 -7.72 5.97 37.17
CA PHE A 157 -6.47 5.83 36.42
C PHE A 157 -6.74 5.80 34.90
N LYS A 158 -6.57 6.95 34.25
CA LYS A 158 -6.70 7.08 32.79
C LYS A 158 -5.36 6.81 32.09
N PRO A 159 -5.37 6.34 30.82
CA PRO A 159 -4.16 6.22 30.01
C PRO A 159 -3.46 7.57 29.85
N LYS A 160 -2.15 7.59 30.04
CA LYS A 160 -1.29 8.77 29.81
C LYS A 160 -0.71 8.82 28.40
N THR A 161 -0.92 7.75 27.60
CA THR A 161 -0.42 7.68 26.22
C THR A 161 -1.42 8.29 25.24
N PRO A 162 -0.99 8.88 24.12
CA PRO A 162 -1.90 9.32 23.09
C PRO A 162 -2.61 8.11 22.45
N ARG A 163 -3.92 8.23 22.21
CA ARG A 163 -4.69 7.17 21.53
C ARG A 163 -4.20 6.93 20.09
N TYR A 164 -3.66 7.94 19.47
CA TYR A 164 -3.15 7.94 18.12
C TYR A 164 -1.93 8.86 18.05
N VAL A 165 -0.88 8.40 17.38
CA VAL A 165 0.31 9.20 17.10
C VAL A 165 0.16 9.76 15.69
N PRO A 166 -0.13 11.07 15.53
CA PRO A 166 -0.25 11.69 14.22
C PRO A 166 1.10 11.75 13.51
N ASN A 167 1.06 12.03 12.21
CA ASN A 167 2.23 12.40 11.47
C ASN A 167 2.58 13.84 11.79
N TYR A 168 3.76 14.08 12.33
CA TYR A 168 4.17 15.39 12.83
C TYR A 168 4.46 16.37 11.68
N PHE A 169 5.30 15.96 10.73
CA PHE A 169 5.71 16.82 9.61
C PHE A 169 4.64 16.97 8.52
N ASN A 170 3.71 16.05 8.40
CA ASN A 170 2.67 16.05 7.36
C ASN A 170 1.33 16.66 7.79
N THR A 171 1.15 17.03 9.05
CA THR A 171 -0.10 17.64 9.53
C THR A 171 -0.33 19.06 9.04
N GLN A 172 0.71 19.78 8.61
CA GLN A 172 0.61 21.16 8.14
C GLN A 172 -0.02 21.31 6.74
N LYS A 173 -0.10 20.24 5.91
CA LYS A 173 -0.63 20.30 4.53
C LYS A 173 -2.16 20.26 4.41
N ASN A 174 -2.92 20.05 5.48
CA ASN A 174 -4.37 19.74 5.37
C ASN A 174 -5.33 20.89 5.74
N ILE A 175 -4.89 22.16 5.79
CA ILE A 175 -5.71 23.24 6.36
C ILE A 175 -6.46 24.09 5.31
N ILE A 176 -6.43 23.79 4.01
CA ILE A 176 -7.16 24.58 3.02
C ILE A 176 -8.15 23.71 2.23
N GLY A 177 -9.21 23.30 2.90
CA GLY A 177 -10.44 22.87 2.23
C GLY A 177 -11.54 23.87 2.53
N LYS A 178 -12.23 24.40 1.49
CA LYS A 178 -13.44 25.23 1.67
C LYS A 178 -14.36 24.52 2.69
N LYS A 179 -14.68 25.16 3.82
CA LYS A 179 -15.65 24.65 4.81
C LYS A 179 -17.02 24.51 4.11
N GLN A 180 -17.33 23.31 3.64
CA GLN A 180 -18.66 23.02 3.11
C GLN A 180 -19.70 23.12 4.23
N ASN A 181 -20.86 23.70 3.93
CA ASN A 181 -22.00 23.79 4.84
C ASN A 181 -22.36 22.38 5.38
N LYS A 182 -22.45 22.24 6.71
CA LYS A 182 -22.77 20.98 7.42
C LYS A 182 -24.08 20.34 6.87
N GLN A 183 -25.06 21.15 6.54
CA GLN A 183 -26.34 20.72 6.02
C GLN A 183 -26.21 20.09 4.60
N ASN A 184 -25.43 20.72 3.69
CA ASN A 184 -25.15 20.18 2.37
C ASN A 184 -24.37 18.86 2.41
N ARG A 185 -23.41 18.72 3.34
CA ARG A 185 -22.71 17.43 3.56
C ARG A 185 -23.67 16.32 4.01
N LEU A 186 -24.63 16.60 4.88
CA LEU A 186 -25.62 15.64 5.33
C LEU A 186 -26.59 15.25 4.18
N ARG A 187 -27.10 16.23 3.42
CA ARG A 187 -27.94 15.99 2.22
C ARG A 187 -27.20 15.09 1.21
N TYR A 188 -25.96 15.47 0.86
CA TYR A 188 -25.13 14.68 -0.05
C TYR A 188 -24.91 13.25 0.46
N SER A 189 -24.61 13.07 1.74
CA SER A 189 -24.40 11.73 2.32
C SER A 189 -25.63 10.84 2.23
N LYS A 190 -26.84 11.40 2.48
CA LYS A 190 -28.13 10.69 2.34
C LYS A 190 -28.39 10.30 0.89
N LEU A 191 -28.25 11.24 -0.06
CA LEU A 191 -28.43 11.00 -1.49
C LEU A 191 -27.42 9.98 -2.02
N ARG A 192 -26.14 10.15 -1.68
CA ARG A 192 -25.09 9.22 -2.06
C ARG A 192 -25.38 7.78 -1.63
N ARG A 193 -25.92 7.59 -0.42
CA ARG A 193 -26.30 6.26 0.09
C ARG A 193 -27.45 5.67 -0.73
N LYS A 194 -28.52 6.44 -1.01
CA LYS A 194 -29.64 5.98 -1.84
C LYS A 194 -29.20 5.64 -3.26
N VAL A 195 -28.45 6.53 -3.93
CA VAL A 195 -27.85 6.27 -5.25
C VAL A 195 -26.99 5.00 -5.22
N SER A 196 -26.12 4.85 -4.21
CA SER A 196 -25.27 3.66 -4.10
C SER A 196 -26.07 2.37 -3.91
N ASN A 197 -27.24 2.41 -3.28
CA ASN A 197 -28.12 1.24 -3.14
C ASN A 197 -28.75 0.86 -4.49
N PHE A 198 -29.27 1.82 -5.25
CA PHE A 198 -29.75 1.57 -6.62
C PHE A 198 -28.65 0.94 -7.50
N LEU A 199 -27.43 1.53 -7.48
CA LEU A 199 -26.31 1.06 -8.29
C LEU A 199 -25.82 -0.34 -7.90
N LYS A 200 -25.93 -0.72 -6.61
CA LYS A 200 -25.61 -2.07 -6.15
C LYS A 200 -26.58 -3.13 -6.69
N ASN A 201 -27.82 -2.73 -6.93
CA ASN A 201 -28.89 -3.58 -7.46
C ASN A 201 -29.03 -3.45 -8.98
N ASP A 202 -28.03 -2.91 -9.66
CA ASP A 202 -27.99 -2.74 -11.13
C ASP A 202 -29.11 -1.80 -11.68
N GLN A 203 -29.72 -0.97 -10.82
CA GLN A 203 -30.84 -0.07 -11.13
C GLN A 203 -30.36 1.34 -11.49
N ILE A 204 -29.57 1.49 -12.55
CA ILE A 204 -28.90 2.76 -12.86
C ILE A 204 -29.90 3.84 -13.29
N THR A 205 -30.87 3.47 -14.15
CA THR A 205 -31.91 4.40 -14.62
C THR A 205 -32.75 4.92 -13.44
N ASN A 206 -33.12 4.03 -12.51
CA ASN A 206 -33.85 4.42 -11.30
C ASN A 206 -33.01 5.36 -10.42
N ALA A 207 -31.67 5.15 -10.32
CA ALA A 207 -30.77 6.06 -9.61
C ALA A 207 -30.76 7.46 -10.23
N ASN A 208 -30.74 7.55 -11.57
CA ASN A 208 -30.78 8.81 -12.29
C ASN A 208 -32.14 9.52 -12.12
N ASN A 209 -33.24 8.84 -12.34
CA ASN A 209 -34.59 9.40 -12.18
C ASN A 209 -34.84 9.86 -10.74
N PHE A 210 -34.38 9.07 -9.75
CA PHE A 210 -34.46 9.47 -8.35
C PHE A 210 -33.71 10.80 -8.09
N LEU A 211 -32.53 11.02 -8.67
CA LEU A 211 -31.82 12.29 -8.52
C LEU A 211 -32.58 13.45 -9.17
N GLN A 212 -33.04 13.28 -10.41
CA GLN A 212 -33.74 14.35 -11.15
C GLN A 212 -35.00 14.83 -10.41
N ASN A 213 -35.73 13.90 -9.80
CA ASN A 213 -36.98 14.19 -9.09
C ASN A 213 -36.77 14.61 -7.63
N SER A 214 -35.53 14.57 -7.10
CA SER A 214 -35.26 14.84 -5.70
C SER A 214 -35.11 16.34 -5.40
N LYS A 215 -36.00 16.93 -4.62
CA LYS A 215 -35.89 18.30 -4.09
C LYS A 215 -34.54 18.49 -3.34
N SER A 216 -34.08 17.48 -2.59
CA SER A 216 -32.80 17.51 -1.90
C SER A 216 -31.60 17.56 -2.85
N TYR A 217 -31.69 16.99 -4.06
CA TYR A 217 -30.66 17.09 -5.09
C TYR A 217 -30.67 18.49 -5.73
N LYS A 218 -31.84 19.02 -6.05
CA LYS A 218 -31.97 20.38 -6.63
C LYS A 218 -31.30 21.45 -5.74
N ASN A 219 -31.36 21.26 -4.41
CA ASN A 219 -30.81 22.17 -3.41
C ASN A 219 -29.37 21.81 -2.95
N LEU A 220 -28.63 20.99 -3.70
CA LEU A 220 -27.22 20.73 -3.44
C LEU A 220 -26.33 21.74 -4.16
N ASP A 221 -25.10 21.95 -3.60
CA ASP A 221 -24.04 22.64 -4.31
C ASP A 221 -23.70 21.92 -5.62
N GLU A 222 -23.37 22.67 -6.66
CA GLU A 222 -23.10 22.17 -8.01
C GLU A 222 -22.00 21.11 -8.05
N GLU A 223 -20.92 21.30 -7.28
CA GLU A 223 -19.86 20.28 -7.12
C GLU A 223 -20.38 18.96 -6.56
N LEU A 224 -21.29 19.01 -5.61
CA LEU A 224 -21.86 17.80 -4.99
C LEU A 224 -22.86 17.11 -5.92
N LYS A 225 -23.62 17.89 -6.72
CA LYS A 225 -24.46 17.37 -7.81
C LYS A 225 -23.61 16.61 -8.82
N ALA A 226 -22.53 17.23 -9.31
CA ALA A 226 -21.61 16.64 -10.27
C ALA A 226 -20.99 15.33 -9.74
N LYS A 227 -20.58 15.29 -8.45
CA LYS A 227 -20.06 14.07 -7.81
C LYS A 227 -21.08 12.91 -7.75
N LEU A 228 -22.37 13.19 -7.70
CA LEU A 228 -23.43 12.15 -7.80
C LEU A 228 -23.60 11.69 -9.24
N LEU A 229 -23.66 12.62 -10.21
CA LEU A 229 -23.75 12.29 -11.64
C LEU A 229 -22.54 11.46 -12.10
N ASN A 230 -21.35 11.75 -11.61
CA ASN A 230 -20.15 10.97 -11.89
C ASN A 230 -20.29 9.49 -11.51
N LYS A 231 -21.00 9.17 -10.41
CA LYS A 231 -21.25 7.77 -10.02
C LYS A 231 -22.20 7.10 -11.02
N ILE A 232 -23.20 7.82 -11.52
CA ILE A 232 -24.15 7.31 -12.50
C ILE A 232 -23.46 7.11 -13.85
N ALA A 233 -22.68 8.09 -14.31
CA ALA A 233 -21.92 8.00 -15.56
C ALA A 233 -20.96 6.80 -15.56
N LEU A 234 -20.19 6.60 -14.47
CA LEU A 234 -19.32 5.43 -14.31
C LEU A 234 -20.12 4.12 -14.32
N SER A 235 -21.33 4.10 -13.77
CA SER A 235 -22.15 2.91 -13.79
C SER A 235 -22.69 2.62 -15.19
N TYR A 236 -23.12 3.63 -15.94
CA TYR A 236 -23.49 3.44 -17.35
C TYR A 236 -22.30 2.96 -18.18
N LEU A 237 -21.11 3.53 -17.98
CA LEU A 237 -19.88 3.07 -18.64
C LEU A 237 -19.59 1.60 -18.33
N TYR A 238 -19.72 1.21 -17.05
CA TYR A 238 -19.54 -0.17 -16.60
C TYR A 238 -20.51 -1.16 -17.24
N PHE A 239 -21.76 -0.73 -17.51
CA PHE A 239 -22.78 -1.54 -18.16
C PHE A 239 -22.76 -1.43 -19.70
N GLY A 240 -21.74 -0.83 -20.27
CA GLY A 240 -21.58 -0.68 -21.73
C GLY A 240 -22.55 0.32 -22.38
N LYS A 241 -23.32 1.07 -21.59
CA LYS A 241 -24.24 2.12 -22.08
C LYS A 241 -23.47 3.43 -22.27
N ILE A 242 -22.58 3.44 -23.27
CA ILE A 242 -21.55 4.48 -23.38
C ILE A 242 -22.15 5.85 -23.74
N ASP A 243 -23.22 5.90 -24.56
CA ASP A 243 -23.88 7.16 -24.95
C ASP A 243 -24.54 7.83 -23.75
N LEU A 244 -25.21 7.04 -22.88
CA LEU A 244 -25.75 7.55 -21.63
C LEU A 244 -24.66 7.99 -20.66
N ALA A 245 -23.55 7.27 -20.61
CA ALA A 245 -22.39 7.66 -19.79
C ALA A 245 -21.81 9.00 -20.28
N GLU A 246 -21.67 9.19 -21.59
CA GLU A 246 -21.22 10.44 -22.22
C GLU A 246 -22.12 11.60 -21.81
N LYS A 247 -23.45 11.50 -22.10
CA LYS A 247 -24.44 12.55 -21.79
C LYS A 247 -24.43 12.95 -20.31
N ILE A 248 -24.41 11.96 -19.39
CA ILE A 248 -24.43 12.24 -17.94
C ILE A 248 -23.10 12.84 -17.46
N SER A 249 -21.97 12.41 -18.01
CA SER A 249 -20.66 12.94 -17.62
C SER A 249 -20.44 14.38 -18.11
N GLU A 250 -20.89 14.70 -19.33
CA GLU A 250 -20.85 16.08 -19.85
C GLU A 250 -21.76 17.00 -19.04
N ASN A 251 -22.94 16.53 -18.66
CA ASN A 251 -23.82 17.29 -17.76
C ASN A 251 -23.16 17.53 -16.39
N ALA A 252 -22.40 16.57 -15.84
CA ALA A 252 -21.67 16.76 -14.61
C ALA A 252 -20.56 17.81 -14.74
N VAL A 253 -19.86 17.86 -15.88
CA VAL A 253 -18.86 18.91 -16.18
C VAL A 253 -19.54 20.28 -16.28
N ARG A 254 -20.63 20.38 -17.05
CA ARG A 254 -21.38 21.62 -17.26
C ARG A 254 -21.89 22.20 -15.94
N ILE A 255 -22.50 21.39 -15.09
CA ILE A 255 -23.04 21.83 -13.78
C ILE A 255 -21.90 22.32 -12.87
N SER A 256 -20.75 21.66 -12.86
CA SER A 256 -19.63 22.05 -12.01
C SER A 256 -18.75 23.15 -12.60
N LYS A 257 -19.08 23.70 -13.75
CA LYS A 257 -18.29 24.73 -14.46
C LYS A 257 -16.80 24.36 -14.51
N ASP A 258 -16.50 23.14 -14.94
CA ASP A 258 -15.16 22.53 -14.96
C ASP A 258 -14.46 22.40 -13.58
N GLY A 259 -15.07 22.84 -12.48
CA GLY A 259 -14.44 22.89 -11.15
C GLY A 259 -14.23 21.54 -10.45
N VAL A 260 -14.68 20.42 -11.03
CA VAL A 260 -14.58 19.09 -10.43
C VAL A 260 -13.70 18.18 -11.26
N HIS A 261 -12.43 18.00 -10.87
CA HIS A 261 -11.47 17.15 -11.58
C HIS A 261 -11.97 15.73 -11.88
N SER A 262 -12.83 15.16 -11.03
CA SER A 262 -13.38 13.82 -11.29
C SER A 262 -14.40 13.80 -12.42
N SER A 263 -15.13 14.89 -12.68
CA SER A 263 -16.03 15.00 -13.82
C SER A 263 -15.24 15.09 -15.12
N LEU A 264 -14.25 15.98 -15.16
CA LEU A 264 -13.33 16.11 -16.30
C LEU A 264 -12.62 14.79 -16.62
N TRP A 265 -12.13 14.09 -15.59
CA TRP A 265 -11.47 12.79 -15.77
C TRP A 265 -12.41 11.74 -16.38
N ILE A 266 -13.64 11.61 -15.84
CA ILE A 266 -14.59 10.59 -16.31
C ILE A 266 -15.02 10.88 -17.74
N THR A 267 -15.32 12.15 -18.06
CA THR A 267 -15.68 12.56 -19.41
C THR A 267 -14.55 12.32 -20.39
N GLY A 268 -13.33 12.74 -20.04
CA GLY A 268 -12.13 12.49 -20.84
C GLY A 268 -11.90 10.99 -21.11
N LEU A 269 -12.08 10.12 -20.10
CA LEU A 269 -11.95 8.67 -20.26
C LEU A 269 -13.05 8.08 -21.17
N ILE A 270 -14.28 8.58 -21.06
CA ILE A 270 -15.40 8.16 -21.95
C ILE A 270 -15.11 8.59 -23.39
N LYS A 271 -14.68 9.85 -23.60
CA LYS A 271 -14.28 10.36 -24.93
C LYS A 271 -13.14 9.53 -25.53
N TRP A 272 -12.13 9.19 -24.72
CA TRP A 272 -11.03 8.31 -25.13
C TRP A 272 -11.54 6.95 -25.60
N LYS A 273 -12.46 6.34 -24.83
CA LYS A 273 -13.06 5.05 -25.18
C LYS A 273 -13.91 5.12 -26.45
N LEU A 274 -14.53 6.25 -26.73
CA LEU A 274 -15.29 6.50 -27.97
C LEU A 274 -14.41 6.80 -29.19
N GLY A 275 -13.09 6.91 -29.02
CA GLY A 275 -12.18 7.32 -30.09
C GLY A 275 -12.17 8.82 -30.38
N LYS A 276 -12.84 9.63 -29.55
CA LYS A 276 -12.89 11.11 -29.66
C LYS A 276 -11.66 11.70 -28.95
N PHE A 277 -10.45 11.48 -29.51
CA PHE A 277 -9.18 11.76 -28.79
C PHE A 277 -8.94 13.24 -28.56
N ASP A 278 -9.26 14.14 -29.50
CA ASP A 278 -9.11 15.59 -29.31
C ASP A 278 -10.00 16.09 -28.15
N GLN A 279 -11.23 15.58 -28.05
CA GLN A 279 -12.10 15.93 -26.93
C GLN A 279 -11.57 15.35 -25.60
N SER A 280 -11.02 14.14 -25.64
CA SER A 280 -10.38 13.54 -24.46
C SER A 280 -9.21 14.39 -23.95
N ILE A 281 -8.34 14.84 -24.86
CA ILE A 281 -7.21 15.73 -24.57
C ILE A 281 -7.72 17.01 -23.92
N MET A 282 -8.69 17.68 -24.53
CA MET A 282 -9.29 18.92 -24.00
C MET A 282 -9.78 18.76 -22.54
N TYR A 283 -10.51 17.68 -22.24
CA TYR A 283 -11.00 17.45 -20.87
C TYR A 283 -9.86 17.14 -19.88
N PHE A 284 -8.85 16.40 -20.29
CA PHE A 284 -7.71 16.10 -19.43
C PHE A 284 -6.84 17.32 -19.15
N GLU A 285 -6.61 18.19 -20.13
CA GLU A 285 -5.84 19.42 -19.96
C GLU A 285 -6.51 20.39 -18.99
N LYS A 286 -7.85 20.49 -19.01
CA LYS A 286 -8.60 21.29 -18.03
C LYS A 286 -8.28 20.92 -16.58
N ILE A 287 -7.89 19.65 -16.29
CA ILE A 287 -7.54 19.22 -14.93
C ILE A 287 -6.27 19.93 -14.43
N PHE A 288 -5.31 20.24 -15.31
CA PHE A 288 -4.09 20.97 -14.96
C PHE A 288 -4.31 22.46 -14.68
N LYS A 289 -5.48 23.00 -15.06
CA LYS A 289 -5.89 24.38 -14.74
C LYS A 289 -6.56 24.51 -13.37
N LEU A 290 -6.77 23.39 -12.67
CA LEU A 290 -7.41 23.38 -11.35
C LEU A 290 -6.36 23.38 -10.23
N ASP A 291 -6.67 24.11 -9.16
CA ASP A 291 -5.82 24.18 -7.97
C ASP A 291 -5.95 22.94 -7.08
N ASN A 292 -4.90 22.68 -6.31
CA ASN A 292 -4.88 21.67 -5.24
C ASN A 292 -5.24 20.25 -5.70
N ILE A 293 -4.86 19.88 -6.93
CA ILE A 293 -5.07 18.54 -7.45
C ILE A 293 -4.00 17.58 -6.90
N PRO A 294 -4.38 16.43 -6.33
CA PRO A 294 -3.43 15.43 -5.83
C PRO A 294 -2.47 14.95 -6.94
N GLU A 295 -1.18 14.81 -6.61
CA GLU A 295 -0.14 14.33 -7.53
C GLU A 295 -0.53 13.04 -8.26
N SER A 296 -1.18 12.10 -7.56
CA SER A 296 -1.64 10.85 -8.16
C SER A 296 -2.73 11.03 -9.24
N ILE A 297 -3.48 12.14 -9.19
CA ILE A 297 -4.45 12.50 -10.23
C ILE A 297 -3.74 13.18 -11.39
N LEU A 298 -2.81 14.11 -11.10
CA LEU A 298 -2.00 14.78 -12.13
C LEU A 298 -1.18 13.75 -12.91
N ALA A 299 -0.46 12.86 -12.23
CA ALA A 299 0.30 11.79 -12.86
C ALA A 299 -0.55 10.91 -13.79
N LYS A 300 -1.73 10.50 -13.30
CA LYS A 300 -2.68 9.72 -14.08
C LYS A 300 -3.12 10.49 -15.32
N THR A 301 -3.50 11.74 -15.15
CA THR A 301 -4.00 12.59 -16.23
C THR A 301 -2.94 12.85 -17.29
N ALA A 302 -1.70 13.19 -16.87
CA ALA A 302 -0.59 13.41 -17.79
C ALA A 302 -0.24 12.15 -18.60
N TYR A 303 -0.25 10.98 -17.96
CA TYR A 303 -0.01 9.72 -18.67
C TYR A 303 -1.09 9.43 -19.71
N TRP A 304 -2.36 9.70 -19.38
CA TRP A 304 -3.46 9.50 -20.34
C TRP A 304 -3.48 10.56 -21.44
N LEU A 305 -3.02 11.79 -21.16
CA LEU A 305 -2.72 12.80 -22.20
C LEU A 305 -1.65 12.30 -23.16
N ALA A 306 -0.56 11.73 -22.65
CA ALA A 306 0.47 11.14 -23.49
C ALA A 306 -0.10 10.04 -24.39
N ARG A 307 -0.92 9.14 -23.84
CA ARG A 307 -1.59 8.07 -24.61
C ARG A 307 -2.57 8.62 -25.65
N SER A 308 -3.35 9.64 -25.31
CA SER A 308 -4.30 10.28 -26.23
C SER A 308 -3.58 10.95 -27.39
N ASN A 309 -2.51 11.69 -27.12
CA ASN A 309 -1.70 12.36 -28.14
C ASN A 309 -0.99 11.33 -29.05
N MET A 310 -0.47 10.22 -28.48
CA MET A 310 0.17 9.17 -29.27
C MET A 310 -0.81 8.54 -30.27
N ILE A 311 -2.03 8.23 -29.82
CA ILE A 311 -3.07 7.66 -30.71
C ILE A 311 -3.53 8.69 -31.74
N ASN A 312 -3.55 9.97 -31.36
CA ASN A 312 -3.92 11.08 -32.23
C ASN A 312 -2.79 11.55 -33.15
N ARG A 313 -1.71 10.73 -33.26
CA ARG A 313 -0.53 10.98 -34.14
C ARG A 313 0.24 12.27 -33.82
N LYS A 314 0.27 12.69 -32.55
CA LYS A 314 1.03 13.83 -32.02
C LYS A 314 2.16 13.32 -31.09
N PRO A 315 3.22 12.67 -31.62
CA PRO A 315 4.24 12.00 -30.80
C PRO A 315 5.05 12.97 -29.94
N GLU A 316 5.32 14.17 -30.41
CA GLU A 316 6.06 15.19 -29.65
C GLU A 316 5.30 15.63 -28.41
N GLU A 317 4.01 15.88 -28.53
CA GLU A 317 3.14 16.18 -27.38
C GLU A 317 3.03 14.98 -26.44
N ALA A 318 2.99 13.76 -26.98
CA ALA A 318 2.99 12.56 -26.15
C ALA A 318 4.27 12.46 -25.30
N VAL A 319 5.43 12.70 -25.87
CA VAL A 319 6.72 12.71 -25.15
C VAL A 319 6.76 13.82 -24.10
N LYS A 320 6.27 15.01 -24.42
CA LYS A 320 6.15 16.12 -23.47
C LYS A 320 5.33 15.73 -22.24
N TRP A 321 4.15 15.14 -22.43
CA TRP A 321 3.31 14.68 -21.34
C TRP A 321 3.91 13.50 -20.56
N LEU A 322 4.66 12.59 -21.21
CA LEU A 322 5.44 11.57 -20.52
C LEU A 322 6.51 12.20 -19.61
N LYS A 323 7.25 13.19 -20.11
CA LYS A 323 8.25 13.92 -19.29
C LYS A 323 7.59 14.57 -18.06
N ILE A 324 6.47 15.25 -18.24
CA ILE A 324 5.68 15.81 -17.11
C ILE A 324 5.28 14.70 -16.13
N THR A 325 4.84 13.55 -16.62
CA THR A 325 4.43 12.43 -15.77
C THR A 325 5.60 11.89 -14.92
N THR A 326 6.85 11.92 -15.42
CA THR A 326 8.01 11.43 -14.67
C THR A 326 8.33 12.23 -13.41
N SER A 327 7.86 13.47 -13.27
CA SER A 327 8.04 14.27 -12.05
C SER A 327 7.28 13.69 -10.86
N TYR A 328 6.22 12.92 -11.11
CA TYR A 328 5.42 12.21 -10.10
C TYR A 328 5.93 10.80 -9.83
N SER A 329 7.23 10.65 -9.60
CA SER A 329 7.97 9.38 -9.57
C SER A 329 7.49 8.36 -8.52
N ASP A 330 6.82 8.79 -7.45
CA ASP A 330 6.29 7.88 -6.43
C ASP A 330 4.92 7.28 -6.80
N THR A 331 4.40 7.63 -7.97
CA THR A 331 3.10 7.17 -8.42
C THR A 331 3.20 6.04 -9.43
N PHE A 332 2.14 5.24 -9.53
CA PHE A 332 2.02 4.17 -10.52
C PHE A 332 2.27 4.67 -11.96
N TYR A 333 1.63 5.79 -12.35
CA TYR A 333 1.78 6.34 -13.69
C TYR A 333 3.13 7.04 -13.91
N GLY A 334 3.69 7.67 -12.86
CA GLY A 334 5.03 8.24 -12.93
C GLY A 334 6.08 7.17 -13.24
N ASN A 335 5.98 6.00 -12.61
CA ASN A 335 6.89 4.88 -12.88
C ASN A 335 6.67 4.25 -14.26
N LEU A 336 5.43 4.16 -14.75
CA LEU A 336 5.16 3.76 -16.13
C LEU A 336 5.78 4.73 -17.14
N ALA A 337 5.62 6.04 -16.95
CA ALA A 337 6.21 7.06 -17.82
C ALA A 337 7.74 7.00 -17.83
N ARG A 338 8.35 6.83 -16.64
CA ARG A 338 9.82 6.62 -16.56
C ARG A 338 10.24 5.41 -17.38
N LYS A 339 9.51 4.30 -17.28
CA LYS A 339 9.81 3.11 -18.10
C LYS A 339 9.60 3.35 -19.59
N ASN A 340 8.53 4.06 -19.99
CA ASN A 340 8.31 4.42 -21.39
C ASN A 340 9.44 5.27 -21.98
N LEU A 341 10.05 6.15 -21.19
CA LEU A 341 11.21 6.96 -21.56
C LEU A 341 12.55 6.27 -21.27
N ASN A 342 12.55 4.97 -20.96
CA ASN A 342 13.72 4.17 -20.59
C ASN A 342 14.55 4.75 -19.42
N LEU A 343 13.89 5.46 -18.50
CA LEU A 343 14.49 5.99 -17.28
C LEU A 343 14.37 4.96 -16.13
N PRO A 344 15.37 4.85 -15.25
CA PRO A 344 15.28 3.98 -14.06
C PRO A 344 14.20 4.45 -13.10
N LEU A 345 13.74 3.58 -12.19
CA LEU A 345 12.92 4.04 -11.06
C LEU A 345 13.68 5.11 -10.28
N LYS A 346 12.99 6.18 -9.88
CA LYS A 346 13.61 7.24 -9.08
C LYS A 346 13.58 6.82 -7.61
N MET A 347 14.69 6.27 -7.16
CA MET A 347 14.95 6.05 -5.73
C MET A 347 16.06 6.99 -5.28
N SER A 348 15.84 7.68 -4.18
CA SER A 348 16.93 8.46 -3.59
C SER A 348 18.02 7.51 -3.10
N SER A 349 19.25 7.77 -3.48
CA SER A 349 20.42 7.04 -2.99
C SER A 349 20.82 7.43 -1.56
N ASN A 350 20.07 8.31 -0.88
CA ASN A 350 20.41 8.72 0.47
C ASN A 350 20.31 7.54 1.43
N PRO A 351 21.42 7.14 2.04
CA PRO A 351 21.39 6.13 3.09
C PRO A 351 20.60 6.68 4.29
N VAL A 352 19.87 5.81 4.95
CA VAL A 352 19.31 6.16 6.26
C VAL A 352 20.47 6.35 7.24
N PRO A 353 20.50 7.46 8.01
CA PRO A 353 21.53 7.65 9.01
C PRO A 353 21.53 6.50 10.01
N ARG A 354 22.71 5.92 10.27
CA ARG A 354 22.86 4.94 11.36
C ARG A 354 22.73 5.63 12.70
N ILE A 355 22.12 4.95 13.67
CA ILE A 355 22.01 5.50 15.02
C ILE A 355 23.37 5.53 15.70
N LYS A 356 23.70 6.64 16.38
CA LYS A 356 24.93 6.81 17.14
C LYS A 356 24.78 6.27 18.57
N ILE A 357 25.90 5.88 19.19
CA ILE A 357 25.91 5.36 20.57
C ILE A 357 25.34 6.39 21.56
N ILE A 358 25.66 7.68 21.37
CA ILE A 358 25.13 8.75 22.22
C ILE A 358 23.60 8.84 22.14
N GLU A 359 23.05 8.70 20.93
CA GLU A 359 21.60 8.72 20.69
C GLU A 359 20.90 7.50 21.32
N LEU A 360 21.53 6.32 21.27
CA LEU A 360 21.06 5.11 21.96
C LEU A 360 21.01 5.32 23.47
N ASN A 361 22.03 5.96 24.04
CA ASN A 361 22.06 6.26 25.47
C ASN A 361 20.97 7.26 25.86
N GLU A 362 20.69 8.26 25.04
CA GLU A 362 19.58 9.19 25.24
C GLU A 362 18.21 8.47 25.20
N LEU A 363 18.02 7.56 24.26
CA LEU A 363 16.80 6.74 24.22
C LEU A 363 16.62 5.91 25.49
N ARG A 364 17.71 5.34 26.03
CA ARG A 364 17.71 4.54 27.27
C ARG A 364 17.29 5.32 28.52
N LYS A 365 17.52 6.63 28.59
CA LYS A 365 17.13 7.45 29.74
C LYS A 365 15.61 7.51 29.94
N SER A 366 14.82 7.27 28.89
CA SER A 366 13.36 7.26 29.00
C SER A 366 12.82 5.88 29.42
N PRO A 367 11.75 5.81 30.23
CA PRO A 367 11.13 4.52 30.57
C PRO A 367 10.68 3.71 29.38
N LYS A 368 10.19 4.37 28.30
CA LYS A 368 9.77 3.72 27.05
C LYS A 368 10.97 3.19 26.27
N GLY A 369 12.05 3.95 26.20
CA GLY A 369 13.31 3.50 25.57
C GLY A 369 13.89 2.29 26.30
N SER A 370 14.02 2.35 27.64
CA SER A 370 14.51 1.24 28.46
C SER A 370 13.68 -0.03 28.27
N ARG A 371 12.33 0.08 28.30
CA ARG A 371 11.45 -1.07 28.02
C ARG A 371 11.62 -1.59 26.59
N SER A 372 11.78 -0.70 25.60
CA SER A 372 11.94 -1.12 24.22
C SER A 372 13.24 -1.91 23.99
N PHE A 373 14.37 -1.47 24.59
CA PHE A 373 15.63 -2.23 24.52
C PHE A 373 15.52 -3.60 25.20
N ALA A 374 14.91 -3.68 26.36
CA ALA A 374 14.64 -4.94 27.01
C ALA A 374 13.75 -5.87 26.16
N LEU A 375 12.71 -5.32 25.51
CA LEU A 375 11.85 -6.07 24.59
C LEU A 375 12.60 -6.56 23.35
N LEU A 376 13.49 -5.77 22.78
CA LEU A 376 14.34 -6.18 21.64
C LEU A 376 15.25 -7.34 22.02
N GLN A 377 15.87 -7.31 23.21
CA GLN A 377 16.71 -8.40 23.70
C GLN A 377 15.94 -9.72 23.89
N VAL A 378 14.69 -9.65 24.33
CA VAL A 378 13.83 -10.83 24.47
C VAL A 378 13.00 -11.14 23.21
N GLN A 379 13.36 -10.55 22.08
CA GLN A 379 12.75 -10.76 20.75
C GLN A 379 11.25 -10.44 20.67
N GLN A 380 10.76 -9.54 21.54
CA GLN A 380 9.39 -9.04 21.50
C GLN A 380 9.28 -7.77 20.65
N TYR A 381 9.65 -7.88 19.38
CA TYR A 381 9.84 -6.76 18.45
C TYR A 381 8.59 -5.91 18.25
N GLU A 382 7.40 -6.53 18.13
CA GLU A 382 6.14 -5.80 17.94
C GLU A 382 5.75 -4.98 19.17
N LEU A 383 6.16 -5.42 20.36
CA LEU A 383 5.96 -4.66 21.59
C LEU A 383 6.96 -3.52 21.69
N ALA A 384 8.22 -3.77 21.27
CA ALA A 384 9.24 -2.73 21.19
C ALA A 384 8.84 -1.62 20.20
N GLU A 385 8.36 -1.95 19.00
CA GLU A 385 7.87 -0.96 18.03
C GLU A 385 6.77 -0.07 18.62
N LYS A 386 5.87 -0.62 19.43
CA LYS A 386 4.80 0.18 20.06
C LYS A 386 5.36 1.18 21.06
N GLU A 387 6.32 0.78 21.88
CA GLU A 387 7.00 1.69 22.83
C GLU A 387 7.75 2.81 22.07
N LEU A 388 8.48 2.46 21.01
CA LEU A 388 9.26 3.41 20.21
C LEU A 388 8.37 4.38 19.41
N ILE A 389 7.24 3.90 18.86
CA ILE A 389 6.26 4.77 18.19
C ILE A 389 5.65 5.77 19.17
N GLU A 390 5.38 5.35 20.40
CA GLU A 390 4.89 6.27 21.42
C GLU A 390 5.99 7.22 21.91
N LEU A 391 7.22 6.75 22.07
CA LEU A 391 8.37 7.61 22.40
C LEU A 391 8.53 8.73 21.37
N TYR A 392 8.43 8.40 20.07
CA TYR A 392 8.44 9.38 18.98
C TYR A 392 7.40 10.49 19.18
N SER A 393 6.22 10.18 19.74
CA SER A 393 5.15 11.15 19.92
C SER A 393 5.42 12.23 20.98
N TYR A 394 6.38 12.03 21.87
CA TYR A 394 6.72 13.01 22.92
C TYR A 394 7.63 14.13 22.41
N ASP A 395 8.60 13.79 21.56
CA ASP A 395 9.47 14.76 20.93
C ASP A 395 9.87 14.26 19.52
N PRO A 396 9.00 14.53 18.52
CA PRO A 396 9.23 14.06 17.16
C PRO A 396 10.53 14.58 16.55
N LYS A 397 10.92 15.82 16.84
CA LYS A 397 12.15 16.40 16.29
C LYS A 397 13.41 15.70 16.83
N LYS A 398 13.45 15.51 18.14
CA LYS A 398 14.58 14.85 18.81
C LYS A 398 14.73 13.39 18.38
N PHE A 399 13.63 12.64 18.28
CA PHE A 399 13.66 11.19 18.12
C PHE A 399 13.50 10.71 16.68
N TYR A 400 13.25 11.58 15.70
CA TYR A 400 13.01 11.18 14.31
C TYR A 400 14.17 10.38 13.70
N LEU A 401 15.35 11.01 13.56
CA LEU A 401 16.51 10.37 12.93
C LEU A 401 17.08 9.19 13.75
N PRO A 402 17.24 9.30 15.09
CA PRO A 402 17.70 8.17 15.90
C PRO A 402 16.79 6.94 15.79
N LEU A 403 15.47 7.12 15.84
CA LEU A 403 14.54 6.01 15.71
C LEU A 403 14.45 5.48 14.28
N LEU A 404 14.64 6.32 13.27
CA LEU A 404 14.69 5.89 11.88
C LEU A 404 15.89 4.95 11.67
N GLY A 405 17.09 5.33 12.10
CA GLY A 405 18.28 4.48 12.08
C GLY A 405 18.08 3.17 12.83
N LEU A 406 17.67 3.25 14.10
CA LEU A 406 17.38 2.07 14.93
C LEU A 406 16.36 1.13 14.26
N SER A 407 15.34 1.68 13.58
CA SER A 407 14.31 0.87 12.93
C SER A 407 14.82 0.03 11.75
N ILE A 408 15.83 0.54 11.04
CA ILE A 408 16.48 -0.20 9.95
C ILE A 408 17.41 -1.26 10.53
N ASP A 409 18.30 -0.88 11.46
CA ASP A 409 19.26 -1.80 12.07
C ASP A 409 18.58 -2.99 12.77
N MET A 410 17.48 -2.72 13.46
CA MET A 410 16.68 -3.75 14.16
C MET A 410 15.56 -4.39 13.32
N LYS A 411 15.46 -4.08 12.03
CA LYS A 411 14.42 -4.57 11.12
C LYS A 411 13.01 -4.42 11.72
N LEU A 412 12.66 -3.18 12.12
CA LEU A 412 11.36 -2.82 12.69
C LEU A 412 10.48 -2.14 11.62
N PRO A 413 9.82 -2.90 10.74
CA PRO A 413 9.26 -2.39 9.49
C PRO A 413 8.11 -1.41 9.70
N ARG A 414 7.31 -1.59 10.73
CA ARG A 414 6.18 -0.69 11.05
C ARG A 414 6.68 0.66 11.53
N LEU A 415 7.67 0.69 12.41
CA LEU A 415 8.31 1.92 12.89
C LEU A 415 8.99 2.65 11.74
N SER A 416 9.82 1.92 10.98
CA SER A 416 10.54 2.42 9.81
C SER A 416 9.61 3.12 8.83
N MET A 417 8.55 2.44 8.39
CA MET A 417 7.59 2.99 7.44
C MET A 417 6.79 4.17 8.01
N LYS A 418 6.43 4.14 9.31
CA LYS A 418 5.74 5.27 9.95
C LYS A 418 6.61 6.52 9.94
N LEU A 419 7.85 6.42 10.37
CA LEU A 419 8.79 7.55 10.40
C LEU A 419 9.07 8.06 8.99
N ALA A 420 9.38 7.18 8.04
CA ALA A 420 9.66 7.57 6.66
C ALA A 420 8.46 8.23 5.95
N LYS A 421 7.23 7.89 6.32
CA LYS A 421 6.03 8.60 5.84
C LYS A 421 5.82 9.96 6.50
N ASP A 422 6.38 10.16 7.66
CA ASP A 422 6.32 11.40 8.42
C ASP A 422 7.54 12.28 8.20
N SER A 423 8.36 12.00 7.19
CA SER A 423 9.51 12.85 6.81
C SER A 423 9.07 14.26 6.44
N ASP A 424 9.93 15.23 6.70
CA ASP A 424 9.71 16.60 6.22
C ASP A 424 9.54 16.59 4.70
N PRO A 425 8.49 17.25 4.17
CA PRO A 425 8.28 17.36 2.73
C PRO A 425 9.45 17.99 1.96
N ASN A 426 10.27 18.80 2.63
CA ASN A 426 11.44 19.47 2.05
C ASN A 426 12.69 18.59 2.10
N GLU A 427 12.67 17.50 2.87
CA GLU A 427 13.78 16.56 2.95
C GLU A 427 13.68 15.44 1.90
N LYS A 428 14.83 14.84 1.61
CA LYS A 428 14.89 13.70 0.70
C LYS A 428 14.27 12.47 1.34
N LYS A 429 13.49 11.71 0.57
CA LYS A 429 12.81 10.49 1.03
C LYS A 429 13.80 9.35 1.26
N PHE A 430 13.62 8.65 2.36
CA PHE A 430 14.36 7.42 2.69
C PHE A 430 13.61 6.19 2.16
N TYR A 431 13.88 5.80 0.91
CA TYR A 431 13.16 4.67 0.28
C TYR A 431 13.38 3.34 0.98
N GLN A 432 14.58 3.09 1.52
CA GLN A 432 14.86 1.90 2.32
C GLN A 432 13.93 1.81 3.54
N ALA A 433 13.60 2.95 4.16
CA ALA A 433 12.67 3.00 5.28
C ALA A 433 11.20 2.99 4.85
N LEU A 434 10.86 3.55 3.67
CA LEU A 434 9.52 3.49 3.09
C LEU A 434 9.13 2.08 2.62
N PHE A 435 10.12 1.27 2.23
CA PHE A 435 9.95 -0.10 1.75
C PHE A 435 10.82 -1.07 2.55
N PRO A 436 10.59 -1.20 3.86
CA PRO A 436 11.42 -2.00 4.73
C PRO A 436 11.34 -3.48 4.38
N ILE A 437 12.48 -4.18 4.49
CA ILE A 437 12.55 -5.62 4.43
C ILE A 437 12.29 -6.18 5.84
N PRO A 438 11.20 -6.90 6.08
CA PRO A 438 10.91 -7.44 7.39
C PRO A 438 11.80 -8.65 7.71
N ARG A 439 11.91 -8.99 9.00
CA ARG A 439 12.64 -10.18 9.49
C ARG A 439 11.85 -11.49 9.37
N TRP A 440 10.55 -11.41 9.12
CA TRP A 440 9.71 -12.61 8.99
C TRP A 440 10.02 -13.33 7.68
N ASN A 441 10.50 -14.56 7.77
CA ASN A 441 10.66 -15.43 6.63
C ASN A 441 9.53 -16.46 6.64
N SER A 442 8.97 -16.77 5.48
CA SER A 442 8.17 -17.97 5.35
C SER A 442 9.13 -19.17 5.44
N LYS A 443 8.88 -20.07 6.37
CA LYS A 443 9.72 -21.26 6.57
C LYS A 443 9.57 -22.31 5.46
N ASN A 444 8.59 -22.15 4.58
CA ASN A 444 8.27 -23.11 3.54
C ASN A 444 8.56 -22.52 2.16
N ASN A 445 9.00 -23.36 1.23
CA ASN A 445 9.19 -23.08 -0.20
C ASN A 445 7.88 -22.65 -0.88
N ASP A 446 7.35 -21.51 -0.45
CA ASP A 446 6.10 -20.99 -0.99
C ASP A 446 6.34 -20.39 -2.39
N ASN A 447 5.40 -20.68 -3.29
CA ASN A 447 5.49 -20.35 -4.70
C ASN A 447 5.31 -18.84 -5.02
N ILE A 448 5.31 -17.96 -4.01
CA ILE A 448 5.09 -16.51 -4.17
C ILE A 448 6.33 -15.73 -3.73
N ASP A 449 6.80 -14.90 -4.63
CA ASP A 449 7.99 -14.11 -4.47
C ASP A 449 7.83 -13.01 -3.39
N ARG A 450 8.92 -12.73 -2.66
CA ARG A 450 8.95 -11.78 -1.54
C ARG A 450 8.49 -10.38 -1.94
N ALA A 451 8.79 -9.93 -3.15
CA ALA A 451 8.37 -8.62 -3.62
C ALA A 451 6.85 -8.48 -3.64
N VAL A 452 6.13 -9.54 -4.05
CA VAL A 452 4.65 -9.56 -4.07
C VAL A 452 4.10 -9.63 -2.64
N ILE A 453 4.69 -10.48 -1.78
CA ILE A 453 4.27 -10.62 -0.38
C ILE A 453 4.42 -9.30 0.37
N TYR A 454 5.60 -8.68 0.29
CA TYR A 454 5.87 -7.42 0.99
C TYR A 454 5.03 -6.27 0.44
N ALA A 455 4.76 -6.25 -0.88
CA ALA A 455 3.88 -5.27 -1.50
C ALA A 455 2.44 -5.35 -0.97
N VAL A 456 1.92 -6.57 -0.79
CA VAL A 456 0.59 -6.81 -0.21
C VAL A 456 0.58 -6.46 1.27
N ILE A 457 1.54 -6.91 2.08
CA ILE A 457 1.66 -6.57 3.50
C ILE A 457 1.71 -5.05 3.70
N ARG A 458 2.53 -4.36 2.91
CA ARG A 458 2.64 -2.90 2.95
C ARG A 458 1.31 -2.22 2.66
N GLN A 459 0.57 -2.71 1.67
CA GLN A 459 -0.73 -2.15 1.29
C GLN A 459 -1.83 -2.46 2.30
N GLU A 460 -1.83 -3.64 2.91
CA GLU A 460 -2.92 -4.14 3.77
C GLU A 460 -2.82 -3.64 5.21
N SER A 461 -1.62 -3.62 5.77
CA SER A 461 -1.45 -3.38 7.21
C SER A 461 -0.37 -2.37 7.55
N GLU A 462 0.44 -1.92 6.58
CA GLU A 462 1.65 -1.16 6.86
C GLU A 462 2.53 -1.86 7.92
N PHE A 463 2.69 -3.17 7.79
CA PHE A 463 3.41 -4.06 8.70
C PHE A 463 2.84 -4.14 10.14
N ASN A 464 1.59 -3.73 10.35
CA ASN A 464 0.95 -3.86 11.64
C ASN A 464 0.41 -5.28 11.85
N THR A 465 1.13 -6.10 12.61
CA THR A 465 0.75 -7.49 12.95
C THR A 465 -0.60 -7.58 13.66
N SER A 466 -0.99 -6.54 14.38
CA SER A 466 -2.25 -6.48 15.15
C SER A 466 -3.40 -5.82 14.37
N ALA A 467 -3.24 -5.56 13.07
CA ALA A 467 -4.26 -4.88 12.26
C ALA A 467 -5.57 -5.67 12.20
N LYS A 468 -6.69 -4.94 12.31
CA LYS A 468 -8.06 -5.48 12.22
C LYS A 468 -8.93 -4.52 11.43
N SER A 469 -9.53 -4.99 10.34
CA SER A 469 -10.46 -4.21 9.54
C SER A 469 -11.88 -4.23 10.14
N ARG A 470 -12.75 -3.33 9.66
CA ARG A 470 -14.18 -3.34 10.00
C ARG A 470 -14.89 -4.62 9.56
N ALA A 471 -14.43 -5.22 8.43
CA ALA A 471 -14.95 -6.48 7.92
C ALA A 471 -14.41 -7.71 8.67
N GLY A 472 -13.53 -7.52 9.65
CA GLY A 472 -12.96 -8.60 10.46
C GLY A 472 -11.69 -9.24 9.89
N ALA A 473 -11.12 -8.72 8.82
CA ALA A 473 -9.81 -9.15 8.31
C ALA A 473 -8.71 -8.86 9.34
N ARG A 474 -7.64 -9.67 9.38
CA ARG A 474 -6.65 -9.63 10.45
C ARG A 474 -5.21 -9.82 9.97
N GLY A 475 -4.29 -9.20 10.71
CA GLY A 475 -2.85 -9.39 10.61
C GLY A 475 -2.22 -8.69 9.41
N LEU A 476 -1.01 -9.09 9.09
CA LEU A 476 -0.16 -8.46 8.08
C LEU A 476 -0.82 -8.36 6.70
N MET A 477 -1.38 -9.47 6.23
CA MET A 477 -2.00 -9.58 4.90
C MET A 477 -3.54 -9.43 4.94
N GLN A 478 -4.11 -8.98 6.06
CA GLN A 478 -5.55 -8.72 6.24
C GLN A 478 -6.46 -9.86 5.75
N ILE A 479 -6.18 -11.09 6.22
CA ILE A 479 -6.95 -12.26 5.83
C ILE A 479 -8.23 -12.36 6.67
N LEU A 480 -9.36 -12.61 6.01
CA LEU A 480 -10.61 -12.91 6.69
C LEU A 480 -10.55 -14.30 7.34
N PRO A 481 -11.02 -14.48 8.59
CA PRO A 481 -11.02 -15.79 9.26
C PRO A 481 -11.66 -16.90 8.44
N ARG A 482 -12.74 -16.60 7.71
CA ARG A 482 -13.42 -17.55 6.81
C ARG A 482 -12.52 -17.97 5.65
N THR A 483 -11.76 -17.03 5.06
CA THR A 483 -10.79 -17.32 4.01
C THR A 483 -9.65 -18.18 4.55
N ALA A 484 -9.11 -17.84 5.72
CA ALA A 484 -8.07 -18.60 6.39
C ALA A 484 -8.51 -20.05 6.66
N GLN A 485 -9.73 -20.25 7.18
CA GLN A 485 -10.30 -21.57 7.43
C GLN A 485 -10.41 -22.42 6.14
N SER A 486 -10.88 -21.78 5.05
CA SER A 486 -10.99 -22.47 3.75
C SER A 486 -9.64 -22.89 3.19
N ILE A 487 -8.63 -22.02 3.32
CA ILE A 487 -7.25 -22.31 2.88
C ILE A 487 -6.65 -23.42 3.74
N ALA A 488 -6.74 -23.29 5.06
CA ALA A 488 -6.18 -24.25 6.00
C ALA A 488 -6.75 -25.65 5.78
N LYS A 489 -8.06 -25.77 5.52
CA LYS A 489 -8.71 -27.05 5.18
C LYS A 489 -8.16 -27.64 3.88
N GLN A 490 -8.04 -26.82 2.83
CA GLN A 490 -7.57 -27.28 1.51
C GLN A 490 -6.10 -27.69 1.52
N GLU A 491 -5.26 -26.90 2.20
CA GLU A 491 -3.80 -27.09 2.26
C GLU A 491 -3.35 -27.98 3.44
N LYS A 492 -4.30 -28.57 4.19
CA LYS A 492 -4.05 -29.39 5.39
C LYS A 492 -3.19 -28.69 6.45
N ILE A 493 -3.32 -27.35 6.57
CA ILE A 493 -2.58 -26.52 7.54
C ILE A 493 -3.33 -26.51 8.87
N LYS A 494 -2.62 -26.76 9.98
CA LYS A 494 -3.20 -26.61 11.32
C LYS A 494 -3.54 -25.14 11.61
N TYR A 495 -4.84 -24.85 11.75
CA TYR A 495 -5.37 -23.52 12.03
C TYR A 495 -6.35 -23.56 13.21
N LEU A 496 -5.94 -22.97 14.34
CA LEU A 496 -6.65 -23.03 15.62
C LEU A 496 -7.64 -21.88 15.82
N GLY A 497 -7.76 -20.97 14.83
CA GLY A 497 -8.74 -19.90 14.85
C GLY A 497 -8.18 -18.51 14.59
N ARG A 498 -9.12 -17.55 14.60
CA ARG A 498 -8.88 -16.16 14.17
C ARG A 498 -7.76 -15.40 14.89
N TRP A 499 -7.33 -15.84 16.05
CA TRP A 499 -6.28 -15.21 16.82
C TRP A 499 -4.89 -15.48 16.19
N GLN A 500 -4.69 -16.66 15.57
CA GLN A 500 -3.45 -16.99 14.88
C GLN A 500 -3.17 -16.09 13.65
N LEU A 501 -4.20 -15.43 13.12
CA LEU A 501 -3.99 -14.41 12.06
C LEU A 501 -3.27 -13.15 12.55
N LEU A 502 -3.02 -13.02 13.84
CA LEU A 502 -2.19 -11.95 14.40
C LEU A 502 -0.73 -12.38 14.61
N GLU A 503 -0.42 -13.64 14.37
CA GLU A 503 0.94 -14.19 14.36
C GLU A 503 1.51 -13.97 12.95
N PRO A 504 2.66 -13.26 12.82
CA PRO A 504 3.22 -12.90 11.52
C PRO A 504 3.40 -14.08 10.58
N GLU A 505 4.09 -15.11 11.03
CA GLU A 505 4.46 -16.29 10.22
C GLU A 505 3.21 -17.02 9.74
N LYS A 506 2.23 -17.27 10.64
CA LYS A 506 0.96 -17.94 10.28
C LYS A 506 0.13 -17.09 9.31
N ASN A 507 0.14 -15.76 9.48
CA ASN A 507 -0.56 -14.86 8.58
C ASN A 507 0.07 -14.83 7.18
N ILE A 508 1.41 -14.81 7.09
CA ILE A 508 2.14 -14.87 5.83
C ILE A 508 1.94 -16.22 5.16
N GLU A 509 2.05 -17.35 5.89
CA GLU A 509 1.81 -18.70 5.37
C GLU A 509 0.43 -18.80 4.68
N LEU A 510 -0.63 -18.42 5.37
CA LEU A 510 -1.99 -18.46 4.82
C LEU A 510 -2.20 -17.43 3.70
N GLY A 511 -1.56 -16.26 3.79
CA GLY A 511 -1.64 -15.21 2.79
C GLY A 511 -1.00 -15.59 1.46
N GLN A 512 0.15 -16.25 1.50
CA GLN A 512 0.84 -16.76 0.31
C GLN A 512 0.00 -17.83 -0.40
N LYS A 513 -0.54 -18.78 0.35
CA LYS A 513 -1.45 -19.80 -0.18
C LYS A 513 -2.70 -19.18 -0.81
N TYR A 514 -3.21 -18.08 -0.22
CA TYR A 514 -4.33 -17.35 -0.81
C TYR A 514 -3.96 -16.70 -2.15
N ILE A 515 -2.80 -16.04 -2.24
CA ILE A 515 -2.32 -15.46 -3.51
C ILE A 515 -2.12 -16.55 -4.57
N SER A 516 -1.43 -17.65 -4.22
CA SER A 516 -1.23 -18.79 -5.12
C SER A 516 -2.55 -19.34 -5.63
N ARG A 517 -3.52 -19.57 -4.72
CA ARG A 517 -4.87 -20.02 -5.10
C ARG A 517 -5.58 -19.05 -6.05
N LEU A 518 -5.40 -17.75 -5.89
CA LEU A 518 -5.98 -16.75 -6.79
C LEU A 518 -5.34 -16.82 -8.17
N LEU A 519 -4.01 -16.85 -8.25
CA LEU A 519 -3.26 -16.92 -9.51
C LEU A 519 -3.65 -18.14 -10.34
N ASN A 520 -3.84 -19.29 -9.71
CA ASN A 520 -4.18 -20.56 -10.36
C ASN A 520 -5.66 -20.68 -10.82
N LYS A 521 -6.51 -19.69 -10.53
CA LYS A 521 -7.91 -19.71 -10.99
C LYS A 521 -8.01 -19.48 -12.50
N LYS A 522 -8.85 -20.29 -13.20
CA LYS A 522 -9.09 -20.18 -14.67
C LYS A 522 -9.49 -18.78 -15.12
N ASN A 523 -10.22 -18.03 -14.28
CA ASN A 523 -10.61 -16.66 -14.58
C ASN A 523 -9.57 -15.59 -14.20
N ILE A 524 -8.44 -15.96 -13.62
CA ILE A 524 -7.32 -15.05 -13.32
C ILE A 524 -6.13 -15.36 -14.22
N LYS A 525 -5.84 -16.64 -14.49
CA LYS A 525 -4.81 -17.07 -15.45
C LYS A 525 -3.47 -16.38 -15.19
N ASN A 526 -2.97 -16.49 -13.98
CA ASN A 526 -1.67 -15.93 -13.58
C ASN A 526 -1.52 -14.39 -13.74
N ASN A 527 -2.60 -13.67 -14.00
CA ASN A 527 -2.59 -12.22 -14.23
C ASN A 527 -2.57 -11.45 -12.89
N LEU A 528 -1.55 -10.61 -12.69
CA LEU A 528 -1.36 -9.84 -11.46
C LEU A 528 -2.42 -8.75 -11.24
N ILE A 529 -2.99 -8.14 -12.29
CA ILE A 529 -4.08 -7.16 -12.14
C ILE A 529 -5.32 -7.85 -11.62
N PHE A 530 -5.68 -8.99 -12.22
CA PHE A 530 -6.85 -9.76 -11.80
C PHE A 530 -6.67 -10.35 -10.40
N MET A 531 -5.47 -10.85 -10.08
CA MET A 531 -5.13 -11.32 -8.73
C MET A 531 -5.31 -10.19 -7.71
N SER A 532 -4.72 -9.01 -7.95
CA SER A 532 -4.81 -7.87 -7.03
C SER A 532 -6.25 -7.38 -6.84
N ALA A 533 -7.02 -7.32 -7.93
CA ALA A 533 -8.44 -6.94 -7.90
C ALA A 533 -9.29 -7.95 -7.12
N ALA A 534 -9.05 -9.25 -7.33
CA ALA A 534 -9.74 -10.34 -6.62
C ALA A 534 -9.37 -10.39 -5.13
N TYR A 535 -8.11 -10.13 -4.80
CA TYR A 535 -7.63 -10.08 -3.42
C TYR A 535 -8.40 -9.03 -2.60
N ASN A 536 -8.52 -7.82 -3.14
CA ASN A 536 -9.19 -6.70 -2.46
C ASN A 536 -10.72 -6.79 -2.47
N SER A 537 -11.33 -7.18 -3.60
CA SER A 537 -12.79 -7.12 -3.79
C SER A 537 -13.48 -8.47 -3.85
N GLY A 538 -12.73 -9.55 -3.84
CA GLY A 538 -13.24 -10.90 -4.01
C GLY A 538 -13.43 -11.33 -5.47
N GLN A 539 -13.33 -12.64 -5.69
CA GLN A 539 -13.39 -13.27 -7.02
C GLN A 539 -14.72 -13.01 -7.74
N GLY A 540 -15.84 -12.95 -7.01
CA GLY A 540 -17.18 -12.71 -7.61
C GLY A 540 -17.28 -11.32 -8.25
N ASN A 541 -16.71 -10.29 -7.64
CA ASN A 541 -16.68 -8.97 -8.24
C ASN A 541 -15.79 -8.94 -9.48
N LEU A 542 -14.60 -9.54 -9.42
CA LEU A 542 -13.72 -9.64 -10.58
C LEU A 542 -14.41 -10.34 -11.76
N ALA A 543 -15.09 -11.46 -11.53
CA ALA A 543 -15.80 -12.19 -12.58
C ALA A 543 -16.90 -11.32 -13.25
N LYS A 544 -17.67 -10.58 -12.44
CA LYS A 544 -18.65 -9.60 -12.96
C LYS A 544 -17.98 -8.51 -13.80
N TRP A 545 -16.86 -7.96 -13.35
CA TRP A 545 -16.15 -6.88 -14.06
C TRP A 545 -15.57 -7.37 -15.38
N ARG A 546 -14.95 -8.52 -15.41
CA ARG A 546 -14.41 -9.09 -16.66
C ARG A 546 -15.49 -9.37 -17.72
N LYS A 547 -16.69 -9.75 -17.28
CA LYS A 547 -17.82 -9.99 -18.20
C LYS A 547 -18.45 -8.69 -18.71
N ARG A 548 -18.51 -7.64 -17.87
CA ARG A 548 -19.29 -6.42 -18.14
C ARG A 548 -18.48 -5.26 -18.69
N ILE A 549 -17.22 -5.13 -18.26
CA ILE A 549 -16.36 -4.03 -18.72
C ILE A 549 -15.83 -4.36 -20.10
N ASP A 550 -16.19 -3.53 -21.07
CA ASP A 550 -15.47 -3.49 -22.32
C ASP A 550 -14.20 -2.64 -22.14
N PHE A 551 -13.05 -3.30 -22.02
CA PHE A 551 -11.75 -2.68 -21.79
C PHE A 551 -10.83 -2.73 -23.00
N LEU A 552 -11.35 -3.05 -24.19
CA LEU A 552 -10.61 -3.04 -25.48
C LEU A 552 -9.27 -3.81 -25.41
N ASN A 553 -9.18 -4.85 -24.62
CA ASN A 553 -7.98 -5.61 -24.29
C ASN A 553 -6.82 -4.76 -23.71
N ASP A 554 -7.12 -3.62 -23.11
CA ASP A 554 -6.15 -2.69 -22.53
C ASP A 554 -6.11 -2.83 -21.01
N PRO A 555 -4.97 -3.20 -20.40
CA PRO A 555 -4.84 -3.41 -18.97
C PRO A 555 -5.06 -2.12 -18.16
N LEU A 556 -4.62 -0.96 -18.66
CA LEU A 556 -4.79 0.31 -17.96
C LEU A 556 -6.24 0.82 -18.04
N LEU A 557 -6.91 0.62 -19.17
CA LEU A 557 -8.34 0.91 -19.31
C LEU A 557 -9.15 0.01 -18.39
N PHE A 558 -8.81 -1.28 -18.27
CA PHE A 558 -9.45 -2.17 -17.30
C PHE A 558 -9.32 -1.62 -15.88
N ILE A 559 -8.10 -1.27 -15.44
CA ILE A 559 -7.86 -0.72 -14.09
C ILE A 559 -8.73 0.52 -13.84
N GLU A 560 -8.74 1.50 -14.77
CA GLU A 560 -9.50 2.74 -14.59
C GLU A 560 -11.03 2.54 -14.70
N SER A 561 -11.47 1.46 -15.35
CA SER A 561 -12.88 1.10 -15.48
C SER A 561 -13.43 0.27 -14.31
N ILE A 562 -12.59 -0.23 -13.39
CA ILE A 562 -13.08 -0.94 -12.18
C ILE A 562 -14.06 -0.04 -11.42
N PRO A 563 -15.31 -0.47 -11.13
CA PRO A 563 -16.34 0.39 -10.52
C PRO A 563 -15.99 0.86 -9.10
N ILE A 564 -15.28 0.03 -8.32
CA ILE A 564 -14.94 0.31 -6.93
C ILE A 564 -13.65 1.15 -6.87
N ARG A 565 -13.77 2.41 -6.45
CA ARG A 565 -12.63 3.35 -6.35
C ARG A 565 -11.49 2.81 -5.47
N GLU A 566 -11.84 2.14 -4.37
CA GLU A 566 -10.87 1.53 -3.47
C GLU A 566 -10.00 0.50 -4.20
N THR A 567 -10.64 -0.40 -4.95
CA THR A 567 -9.95 -1.46 -5.70
C THR A 567 -9.11 -0.91 -6.85
N ARG A 568 -9.59 0.12 -7.57
CA ARG A 568 -8.75 0.83 -8.56
C ARG A 568 -7.46 1.37 -7.94
N GLY A 569 -7.58 1.99 -6.75
CA GLY A 569 -6.43 2.49 -6.01
C GLY A 569 -5.55 1.37 -5.48
N TYR A 570 -6.15 0.29 -4.99
CA TYR A 570 -5.44 -0.87 -4.45
C TYR A 570 -4.54 -1.50 -5.50
N VAL A 571 -5.06 -1.85 -6.67
CA VAL A 571 -4.28 -2.44 -7.77
C VAL A 571 -3.05 -1.57 -8.09
N LYS A 572 -3.24 -0.28 -8.31
CA LYS A 572 -2.14 0.64 -8.63
C LYS A 572 -1.08 0.71 -7.52
N ARG A 573 -1.50 0.75 -6.24
CA ARG A 573 -0.56 0.80 -5.11
C ARG A 573 0.20 -0.52 -4.93
N VAL A 574 -0.46 -1.66 -5.12
CA VAL A 574 0.22 -2.98 -5.05
C VAL A 574 1.29 -3.08 -6.13
N PHE A 575 0.98 -2.71 -7.39
CA PHE A 575 1.95 -2.71 -8.47
C PHE A 575 3.13 -1.78 -8.18
N ASN A 576 2.85 -0.56 -7.74
CA ASN A 576 3.89 0.39 -7.37
C ASN A 576 4.79 -0.18 -6.26
N ASN A 577 4.21 -0.81 -5.24
CA ASN A 577 4.96 -1.47 -4.19
C ASN A 577 5.80 -2.64 -4.72
N ILE A 578 5.25 -3.49 -5.61
CA ILE A 578 6.00 -4.60 -6.24
C ILE A 578 7.24 -4.06 -6.96
N TRP A 579 7.11 -2.98 -7.73
CA TRP A 579 8.23 -2.43 -8.50
C TRP A 579 9.35 -1.89 -7.60
N PHE A 580 9.01 -1.20 -6.52
CA PHE A 580 9.98 -0.73 -5.54
C PHE A 580 10.64 -1.90 -4.77
N TYR A 581 9.87 -2.91 -4.34
CA TYR A 581 10.47 -4.09 -3.70
C TYR A 581 11.36 -4.87 -4.64
N ARG A 582 11.00 -5.02 -5.91
CA ARG A 582 11.87 -5.65 -6.91
C ARG A 582 13.16 -4.88 -7.13
N GLU A 583 13.11 -3.54 -7.12
CA GLU A 583 14.31 -2.71 -7.17
C GLU A 583 15.24 -2.97 -5.97
N ILE A 584 14.68 -2.94 -4.75
CA ILE A 584 15.44 -3.16 -3.50
C ILE A 584 16.01 -4.59 -3.42
N LEU A 585 15.31 -5.57 -3.96
CA LEU A 585 15.74 -6.97 -3.99
C LEU A 585 16.63 -7.31 -5.21
N GLY A 586 17.00 -6.34 -6.04
CA GLY A 586 17.80 -6.55 -7.25
C GLY A 586 17.10 -7.37 -8.33
N GLN A 587 15.78 -7.45 -8.32
CA GLN A 587 14.98 -8.28 -9.24
C GLN A 587 14.53 -7.51 -10.49
N LYS A 588 14.30 -8.25 -11.60
CA LYS A 588 13.76 -7.68 -12.85
C LYS A 588 12.31 -7.19 -12.65
N LYS A 589 11.97 -6.02 -13.16
CA LYS A 589 10.62 -5.40 -13.05
C LYS A 589 9.74 -5.80 -14.23
N ILE A 590 9.52 -7.11 -14.43
CA ILE A 590 8.81 -7.68 -15.60
C ILE A 590 7.42 -7.04 -15.75
N SER A 591 6.63 -6.97 -14.69
CA SER A 591 5.28 -6.40 -14.73
C SER A 591 5.26 -4.89 -15.07
N LEU A 592 6.33 -4.14 -14.74
CA LEU A 592 6.47 -2.75 -15.17
C LEU A 592 6.72 -2.67 -16.68
N ASN A 593 7.58 -3.54 -17.21
CA ASN A 593 7.89 -3.60 -18.63
C ASN A 593 6.65 -3.94 -19.46
N LEU A 594 5.91 -4.99 -19.06
CA LEU A 594 4.69 -5.42 -19.72
C LEU A 594 3.63 -4.31 -19.74
N LEU A 595 3.35 -3.69 -18.59
CA LEU A 595 2.36 -2.61 -18.50
C LEU A 595 2.75 -1.37 -19.27
N ALA A 596 4.04 -1.01 -19.29
CA ALA A 596 4.54 0.11 -20.09
C ALA A 596 4.40 -0.16 -21.60
N ALA A 597 4.49 -1.43 -22.02
CA ALA A 597 4.23 -1.88 -23.38
C ALA A 597 2.74 -2.06 -23.72
N GLY A 598 1.82 -1.84 -22.76
CA GLY A 598 0.39 -2.08 -22.95
C GLY A 598 -0.02 -3.55 -22.87
N GLU A 599 0.84 -4.40 -22.34
CA GLU A 599 0.65 -5.84 -22.22
C GLU A 599 0.15 -6.23 -20.83
N TRP A 600 -0.54 -7.39 -20.74
CA TRP A 600 -1.05 -7.90 -19.47
C TRP A 600 0.07 -8.43 -18.59
N PRO A 601 0.18 -8.00 -17.32
CA PRO A 601 1.27 -8.41 -16.44
C PRO A 601 0.98 -9.78 -15.84
N GLU A 602 1.65 -10.80 -16.35
CA GLU A 602 1.66 -12.12 -15.75
C GLU A 602 2.61 -12.19 -14.56
N TYR A 603 2.25 -13.04 -13.59
CA TYR A 603 3.11 -13.31 -12.44
C TYR A 603 4.28 -14.21 -12.88
N VAL A 604 5.48 -13.76 -12.57
CA VAL A 604 6.72 -14.53 -12.72
C VAL A 604 7.43 -14.53 -11.37
N ARG A 605 7.75 -15.71 -10.86
CA ARG A 605 8.56 -15.86 -9.66
C ARG A 605 10.01 -15.49 -9.97
N LEU A 606 10.64 -14.72 -9.11
CA LEU A 606 12.03 -14.26 -9.27
C LEU A 606 12.90 -14.52 -8.02
N ASP A 607 12.35 -15.11 -6.97
CA ASP A 607 13.09 -15.59 -5.79
C ASP A 607 13.52 -17.04 -5.95
#